data_2779d33928853d52f762b11a5b592562
#
_entry.id   2779d33928853d52f762b11a5b592562
#
_cell.length_a   1.000
_cell.length_b   1.000
_cell.length_c   1.000
_cell.angle_alpha   90.00
_cell.angle_beta   90.00
_cell.angle_gamma   90.00
#
_symmetry.space_group_name_H-M   'P 1'
#
loop_
_entity.id
_entity.type
_entity.pdbx_description
1 polymer ?
#
loop_
_entity_poly.entity_id
_entity_poly.type
_entity_poly.pdbx_seq_one_letter_code
_entity_poly.pdbx_strand_id
1 'polypeptide(L)'
;MSGLSESKQQVKPSIILPGGLIANLGGGQLGRMTAMAARTMGYQVRVMDPESACPASFVADETIVGRWDDVAAARRLATGADAGTLEIEQIGVDALAAVARIAPLRPGVEPIRIIQDKTLQKQWLADAGFPVGAFRVVRSEAELHEAVAALGGSVFLKIGRGGYDGRGQTRIGLDGPASEEAIAAAWQSIGKQPAVAEQALDLEFEISVMAARNPSGEVRSYPAARNHHENQILAWSVLPAGVPAELESRSEALAAAIIER
;
A
#
# COMPACT_ATOMS: atom_id res chain seq x y z
N MET A 1 15.50 -47.07 -9.25
CA MET A 1 14.64 -45.93 -8.93
C MET A 1 15.55 -44.76 -8.61
N SER A 2 15.90 -43.99 -9.64
CA SER A 2 16.78 -42.81 -9.50
C SER A 2 15.91 -41.55 -9.43
N GLY A 3 15.84 -40.94 -8.24
CA GLY A 3 15.19 -39.69 -8.05
C GLY A 3 15.98 -38.57 -8.70
N LEU A 4 15.42 -37.96 -9.72
CA LEU A 4 15.89 -36.69 -10.28
C LEU A 4 15.58 -35.58 -9.31
N SER A 5 16.60 -35.11 -8.60
CA SER A 5 16.58 -33.86 -7.86
C SER A 5 16.54 -32.71 -8.87
N GLU A 6 15.37 -32.12 -9.08
CA GLU A 6 15.27 -30.83 -9.78
C GLU A 6 15.93 -29.75 -8.92
N SER A 7 17.17 -29.44 -9.25
CA SER A 7 17.81 -28.23 -8.71
C SER A 7 17.07 -27.00 -9.23
N LYS A 8 16.30 -26.33 -8.35
CA LYS A 8 15.80 -24.97 -8.60
C LYS A 8 17.02 -24.08 -8.83
N GLN A 9 17.37 -23.83 -10.07
CA GLN A 9 18.32 -22.78 -10.42
C GLN A 9 17.76 -21.46 -9.89
N GLN A 10 18.37 -20.95 -8.84
CA GLN A 10 18.17 -19.57 -8.39
C GLN A 10 18.70 -18.66 -9.50
N VAL A 11 17.79 -18.14 -10.33
CA VAL A 11 18.13 -17.10 -11.31
C VAL A 11 18.55 -15.88 -10.49
N LYS A 12 19.86 -15.58 -10.50
CA LYS A 12 20.35 -14.30 -9.92
C LYS A 12 19.61 -13.17 -10.62
N PRO A 13 19.00 -12.23 -9.88
CA PRO A 13 18.34 -11.11 -10.50
C PRO A 13 19.36 -10.34 -11.34
N SER A 14 19.11 -10.24 -12.64
CA SER A 14 19.94 -9.43 -13.51
C SER A 14 19.73 -7.94 -13.17
N ILE A 15 20.83 -7.21 -13.07
CA ILE A 15 20.78 -5.76 -12.96
C ILE A 15 20.23 -5.21 -14.28
N ILE A 16 19.19 -4.40 -14.22
CA ILE A 16 18.65 -3.68 -15.37
C ILE A 16 19.52 -2.45 -15.57
N LEU A 17 20.15 -2.37 -16.75
CA LEU A 17 21.00 -1.24 -17.12
C LEU A 17 20.17 -0.10 -17.76
N PRO A 18 20.70 1.14 -17.79
CA PRO A 18 20.12 2.22 -18.58
C PRO A 18 19.82 1.80 -20.01
N GLY A 19 18.71 2.27 -20.56
CA GLY A 19 18.12 1.78 -21.81
C GLY A 19 17.03 0.73 -21.62
N GLY A 20 16.96 0.08 -20.43
CA GLY A 20 15.88 -0.85 -20.10
C GLY A 20 14.52 -0.15 -19.97
N LEU A 21 13.44 -0.91 -20.19
CA LEU A 21 12.06 -0.43 -20.15
C LEU A 21 11.40 -0.77 -18.82
N ILE A 22 10.86 0.25 -18.13
CA ILE A 22 10.08 0.11 -16.91
C ILE A 22 8.59 0.28 -17.24
N ALA A 23 7.79 -0.73 -16.91
CA ALA A 23 6.33 -0.70 -16.99
C ALA A 23 5.76 -0.18 -15.69
N ASN A 24 5.04 0.96 -15.71
CA ASN A 24 4.44 1.57 -14.53
C ASN A 24 2.91 1.52 -14.59
N LEU A 25 2.30 0.84 -13.62
CA LEU A 25 0.85 0.77 -13.45
C LEU A 25 0.38 1.99 -12.63
N GLY A 26 -0.47 2.80 -13.23
CA GLY A 26 -0.89 4.11 -12.72
C GLY A 26 -0.04 5.24 -13.30
N GLY A 27 -0.70 6.27 -13.82
CA GLY A 27 -0.10 7.44 -14.46
C GLY A 27 -0.35 8.75 -13.72
N GLY A 28 -0.70 8.69 -12.44
CA GLY A 28 -0.93 9.87 -11.61
C GLY A 28 0.34 10.65 -11.30
N GLN A 29 0.28 11.47 -10.26
CA GLN A 29 1.40 12.36 -9.90
C GLN A 29 2.64 11.56 -9.48
N LEU A 30 2.49 10.49 -8.69
CA LEU A 30 3.62 9.65 -8.26
C LEU A 30 4.20 8.88 -9.45
N GLY A 31 3.34 8.39 -10.37
CA GLY A 31 3.77 7.78 -11.62
C GLY A 31 4.59 8.74 -12.49
N ARG A 32 4.18 10.02 -12.56
CA ARG A 32 4.96 11.07 -13.22
C ARG A 32 6.33 11.27 -12.56
N MET A 33 6.38 11.36 -11.23
CA MET A 33 7.64 11.53 -10.50
C MET A 33 8.56 10.33 -10.71
N THR A 34 8.02 9.12 -10.67
CA THR A 34 8.75 7.87 -10.96
C THR A 34 9.31 7.88 -12.38
N ALA A 35 8.50 8.25 -13.36
CA ALA A 35 8.93 8.34 -14.76
C ALA A 35 10.06 9.38 -14.95
N MET A 36 9.94 10.56 -14.34
CA MET A 36 10.99 11.59 -14.39
C MET A 36 12.31 11.08 -13.79
N ALA A 37 12.26 10.42 -12.61
CA ALA A 37 13.44 9.88 -11.97
C ALA A 37 14.08 8.78 -12.83
N ALA A 38 13.30 7.84 -13.34
CA ALA A 38 13.77 6.75 -14.19
C ALA A 38 14.42 7.27 -15.48
N ARG A 39 13.80 8.23 -16.14
CA ARG A 39 14.36 8.85 -17.37
C ARG A 39 15.65 9.61 -17.11
N THR A 40 15.77 10.28 -15.96
CA THR A 40 17.03 10.94 -15.55
C THR A 40 18.16 9.93 -15.39
N MET A 41 17.83 8.70 -15.00
CA MET A 41 18.79 7.59 -14.90
C MET A 41 18.98 6.83 -16.24
N GLY A 42 18.33 7.25 -17.32
CA GLY A 42 18.49 6.68 -18.66
C GLY A 42 17.58 5.48 -18.97
N TYR A 43 16.53 5.22 -18.17
CA TYR A 43 15.53 4.19 -18.45
C TYR A 43 14.42 4.72 -19.34
N GLN A 44 13.80 3.85 -20.13
CA GLN A 44 12.53 4.09 -20.80
C GLN A 44 11.38 3.78 -19.83
N VAL A 45 10.26 4.51 -19.97
CA VAL A 45 9.10 4.31 -19.11
C VAL A 45 7.83 4.23 -19.95
N ARG A 46 7.07 3.17 -19.75
CA ARG A 46 5.72 2.99 -20.28
C ARG A 46 4.74 3.00 -19.11
N VAL A 47 3.65 3.77 -19.23
CA VAL A 47 2.63 3.88 -18.17
C VAL A 47 1.29 3.33 -18.66
N MET A 48 0.47 2.84 -17.74
CA MET A 48 -0.93 2.46 -17.99
C MET A 48 -1.83 3.26 -17.05
N ASP A 49 -2.80 3.95 -17.63
CA ASP A 49 -3.80 4.71 -16.87
C ASP A 49 -5.13 4.76 -17.60
N PRO A 50 -6.30 4.87 -16.92
CA PRO A 50 -7.58 5.09 -17.57
C PRO A 50 -7.63 6.37 -18.39
N GLU A 51 -6.87 7.40 -18.01
CA GLU A 51 -6.84 8.69 -18.68
C GLU A 51 -5.65 8.81 -19.63
N SER A 52 -5.91 9.09 -20.90
CA SER A 52 -4.87 9.28 -21.90
C SER A 52 -3.96 10.47 -21.63
N ALA A 53 -4.49 11.53 -20.97
CA ALA A 53 -3.77 12.73 -20.57
C ALA A 53 -3.43 12.74 -19.07
N CYS A 54 -3.15 11.56 -18.49
CA CYS A 54 -2.73 11.44 -17.10
C CYS A 54 -1.40 12.20 -16.86
N PRO A 55 -1.09 12.60 -15.61
CA PRO A 55 0.14 13.36 -15.30
C PRO A 55 1.43 12.74 -15.83
N ALA A 56 1.56 11.41 -15.80
CA ALA A 56 2.74 10.70 -16.29
C ALA A 56 2.86 10.68 -17.81
N SER A 57 1.76 10.81 -18.56
CA SER A 57 1.77 10.78 -20.04
C SER A 57 2.63 11.88 -20.67
N PHE A 58 2.84 12.98 -19.96
CA PHE A 58 3.67 14.10 -20.44
C PHE A 58 5.18 13.85 -20.32
N VAL A 59 5.59 12.78 -19.67
CA VAL A 59 7.01 12.45 -19.41
C VAL A 59 7.36 11.00 -19.69
N ALA A 60 6.39 10.11 -19.86
CA ALA A 60 6.60 8.72 -20.25
C ALA A 60 6.92 8.62 -21.75
N ASP A 61 7.58 7.54 -22.17
CA ASP A 61 7.86 7.26 -23.58
C ASP A 61 6.64 6.70 -24.30
N GLU A 62 5.74 6.03 -23.56
CA GLU A 62 4.49 5.46 -24.09
C GLU A 62 3.42 5.44 -23.00
N THR A 63 2.17 5.72 -23.39
CA THR A 63 0.99 5.61 -22.52
C THR A 63 0.01 4.58 -23.08
N ILE A 64 -0.31 3.57 -22.28
CA ILE A 64 -1.34 2.57 -22.56
C ILE A 64 -2.62 3.02 -21.88
N VAL A 65 -3.64 3.34 -22.65
CA VAL A 65 -4.97 3.64 -22.07
C VAL A 65 -5.66 2.33 -21.72
N GLY A 66 -6.02 2.19 -20.46
CA GLY A 66 -6.68 1.01 -19.93
C GLY A 66 -7.09 1.19 -18.48
N ARG A 67 -8.22 0.58 -18.09
CA ARG A 67 -8.67 0.57 -16.69
C ARG A 67 -7.66 -0.18 -15.83
N TRP A 68 -7.64 0.11 -14.55
CA TRP A 68 -6.72 -0.54 -13.60
C TRP A 68 -6.98 -2.05 -13.41
N ASP A 69 -8.13 -2.55 -13.86
CA ASP A 69 -8.49 -3.97 -13.89
C ASP A 69 -8.38 -4.61 -15.29
N ASP A 70 -7.93 -3.84 -16.32
CA ASP A 70 -7.79 -4.33 -17.69
C ASP A 70 -6.55 -5.21 -17.86
N VAL A 71 -6.76 -6.51 -17.82
CA VAL A 71 -5.72 -7.53 -18.00
C VAL A 71 -5.05 -7.45 -19.38
N ALA A 72 -5.79 -7.08 -20.42
CA ALA A 72 -5.22 -7.00 -21.77
C ALA A 72 -4.31 -5.78 -21.91
N ALA A 73 -4.72 -4.61 -21.34
CA ALA A 73 -3.89 -3.42 -21.27
C ALA A 73 -2.63 -3.67 -20.41
N ALA A 74 -2.76 -4.34 -19.27
CA ALA A 74 -1.64 -4.71 -18.40
C ALA A 74 -0.62 -5.62 -19.11
N ARG A 75 -1.08 -6.54 -19.94
CA ARG A 75 -0.18 -7.37 -20.77
C ARG A 75 0.55 -6.53 -21.82
N ARG A 76 -0.13 -5.62 -22.51
CA ARG A 76 0.52 -4.69 -23.47
C ARG A 76 1.56 -3.84 -22.78
N LEU A 77 1.23 -3.29 -21.59
CA LEU A 77 2.14 -2.51 -20.75
C LEU A 77 3.45 -3.30 -20.49
N ALA A 78 3.35 -4.56 -20.08
CA ALA A 78 4.48 -5.39 -19.67
C ALA A 78 5.26 -6.00 -20.84
N THR A 79 4.70 -6.02 -22.05
CA THR A 79 5.37 -6.66 -23.21
C THR A 79 6.69 -5.95 -23.52
N GLY A 80 7.81 -6.70 -23.41
CA GLY A 80 9.16 -6.19 -23.63
C GLY A 80 9.72 -5.35 -22.48
N ALA A 81 9.00 -5.22 -21.37
CA ALA A 81 9.51 -4.52 -20.19
C ALA A 81 10.52 -5.39 -19.43
N ASP A 82 11.55 -4.74 -18.89
CA ASP A 82 12.58 -5.36 -18.05
C ASP A 82 12.14 -5.44 -16.57
N ALA A 83 11.29 -4.50 -16.14
CA ALA A 83 10.65 -4.51 -14.81
C ALA A 83 9.28 -3.85 -14.86
N GLY A 84 8.44 -4.22 -13.90
CA GLY A 84 7.16 -3.58 -13.63
C GLY A 84 7.12 -2.99 -12.22
N THR A 85 6.46 -1.85 -12.09
CA THR A 85 6.13 -1.23 -10.79
C THR A 85 4.73 -0.63 -10.83
N LEU A 86 4.28 -0.07 -9.72
CA LEU A 86 2.99 0.60 -9.62
C LEU A 86 3.11 1.83 -8.71
N GLU A 87 2.25 2.81 -8.93
CA GLU A 87 2.18 4.02 -8.11
C GLU A 87 0.92 4.08 -7.25
N ILE A 88 -0.08 3.23 -7.55
CA ILE A 88 -1.36 3.19 -6.87
C ILE A 88 -1.73 1.74 -6.52
N GLU A 89 -2.16 1.50 -5.30
CA GLU A 89 -2.52 0.17 -4.81
C GLU A 89 -3.84 -0.37 -5.42
N GLN A 90 -4.65 0.47 -6.06
CA GLN A 90 -5.98 0.08 -6.59
C GLN A 90 -5.94 -0.74 -7.88
N ILE A 91 -4.77 -1.10 -8.37
CA ILE A 91 -4.62 -1.95 -9.57
C ILE A 91 -5.22 -3.34 -9.31
N GLY A 92 -6.04 -3.83 -10.23
CA GLY A 92 -6.66 -5.15 -10.12
C GLY A 92 -5.63 -6.28 -9.98
N VAL A 93 -5.89 -7.22 -9.06
CA VAL A 93 -4.97 -8.34 -8.78
C VAL A 93 -4.66 -9.16 -10.02
N ASP A 94 -5.65 -9.37 -10.91
CA ASP A 94 -5.46 -10.10 -12.17
C ASP A 94 -4.59 -9.32 -13.17
N ALA A 95 -4.68 -7.99 -13.19
CA ALA A 95 -3.83 -7.14 -13.99
C ALA A 95 -2.37 -7.18 -13.48
N LEU A 96 -2.17 -7.10 -12.15
CA LEU A 96 -0.85 -7.28 -11.52
C LEU A 96 -0.26 -8.65 -11.85
N ALA A 97 -1.07 -9.71 -11.73
CA ALA A 97 -0.63 -11.07 -12.06
C ALA A 97 -0.28 -11.21 -13.53
N ALA A 98 -0.97 -10.51 -14.44
CA ALA A 98 -0.66 -10.51 -15.85
C ALA A 98 0.71 -9.86 -16.15
N VAL A 99 1.03 -8.74 -15.48
CA VAL A 99 2.36 -8.10 -15.56
C VAL A 99 3.42 -9.02 -14.99
N ALA A 100 3.21 -9.58 -13.81
CA ALA A 100 4.18 -10.44 -13.11
C ALA A 100 4.57 -11.72 -13.87
N ARG A 101 3.71 -12.18 -14.80
CA ARG A 101 4.02 -13.32 -15.71
C ARG A 101 4.95 -12.95 -16.87
N ILE A 102 5.09 -11.67 -17.18
CA ILE A 102 5.85 -11.17 -18.34
C ILE A 102 7.14 -10.50 -17.87
N ALA A 103 7.08 -9.67 -16.83
CA ALA A 103 8.22 -8.94 -16.29
C ALA A 103 8.25 -9.05 -14.76
N PRO A 104 9.43 -8.94 -14.12
CA PRO A 104 9.55 -8.86 -12.66
C PRO A 104 8.76 -7.66 -12.14
N LEU A 105 7.67 -7.89 -11.38
CA LEU A 105 6.87 -6.85 -10.76
C LEU A 105 7.35 -6.57 -9.32
N ARG A 106 7.56 -5.29 -8.98
CA ARG A 106 7.98 -4.83 -7.66
C ARG A 106 7.20 -3.57 -7.24
N PRO A 107 6.52 -3.60 -6.06
CA PRO A 107 6.27 -4.77 -5.22
C PRO A 107 5.47 -5.85 -5.95
N GLY A 108 5.53 -7.09 -5.44
CA GLY A 108 4.85 -8.24 -6.04
C GLY A 108 3.33 -8.22 -5.83
N VAL A 109 2.63 -9.18 -6.42
CA VAL A 109 1.16 -9.26 -6.37
C VAL A 109 0.63 -9.43 -4.94
N GLU A 110 1.26 -10.29 -4.14
CA GLU A 110 0.77 -10.64 -2.81
C GLU A 110 0.84 -9.49 -1.80
N PRO A 111 1.94 -8.72 -1.68
CA PRO A 111 1.96 -7.52 -0.86
C PRO A 111 0.84 -6.53 -1.22
N ILE A 112 0.59 -6.30 -2.51
CA ILE A 112 -0.46 -5.39 -2.95
C ILE A 112 -1.85 -5.92 -2.60
N ARG A 113 -2.11 -7.21 -2.77
CA ARG A 113 -3.37 -7.85 -2.36
C ARG A 113 -3.67 -7.65 -0.87
N ILE A 114 -2.63 -7.73 -0.03
CA ILE A 114 -2.75 -7.48 1.41
C ILE A 114 -3.03 -5.99 1.68
N ILE A 115 -2.27 -5.08 1.06
CA ILE A 115 -2.38 -3.64 1.27
C ILE A 115 -3.74 -3.08 0.80
N GLN A 116 -4.31 -3.64 -0.27
CA GLN A 116 -5.62 -3.23 -0.79
C GLN A 116 -6.77 -3.44 0.19
N ASP A 117 -6.60 -4.31 1.18
CA ASP A 117 -7.65 -4.69 2.12
C ASP A 117 -7.16 -4.48 3.56
N LYS A 118 -7.67 -3.44 4.22
CA LYS A 118 -7.28 -3.10 5.60
C LYS A 118 -7.56 -4.22 6.59
N THR A 119 -8.56 -5.07 6.31
CA THR A 119 -8.86 -6.23 7.17
C THR A 119 -7.75 -7.28 7.08
N LEU A 120 -7.29 -7.56 5.85
CA LEU A 120 -6.16 -8.45 5.61
C LEU A 120 -4.85 -7.87 6.13
N GLN A 121 -4.60 -6.58 5.87
CA GLN A 121 -3.38 -5.90 6.30
C GLN A 121 -3.21 -5.93 7.81
N LYS A 122 -4.27 -5.56 8.56
CA LYS A 122 -4.22 -5.59 10.03
C LYS A 122 -4.04 -6.98 10.58
N GLN A 123 -4.75 -7.96 10.03
CA GLN A 123 -4.64 -9.34 10.44
C GLN A 123 -3.23 -9.89 10.16
N TRP A 124 -2.69 -9.63 8.96
CA TRP A 124 -1.34 -10.05 8.58
C TRP A 124 -0.27 -9.48 9.50
N LEU A 125 -0.35 -8.19 9.82
CA LEU A 125 0.58 -7.54 10.76
C LEU A 125 0.50 -8.17 12.16
N ALA A 126 -0.71 -8.41 12.67
CA ALA A 126 -0.93 -9.01 13.98
C ALA A 126 -0.42 -10.46 14.03
N ASP A 127 -0.74 -11.29 13.01
CA ASP A 127 -0.32 -12.70 12.93
C ASP A 127 1.20 -12.83 12.78
N ALA A 128 1.85 -11.85 12.15
CA ALA A 128 3.29 -11.77 12.05
C ALA A 128 3.98 -11.26 13.33
N GLY A 129 3.20 -10.87 14.36
CA GLY A 129 3.73 -10.37 15.63
C GLY A 129 4.20 -8.92 15.62
N PHE A 130 3.85 -8.15 14.59
CA PHE A 130 4.15 -6.72 14.55
C PHE A 130 3.24 -5.93 15.50
N PRO A 131 3.75 -4.85 16.11
CA PRO A 131 2.93 -4.01 16.98
C PRO A 131 1.85 -3.29 16.16
N VAL A 132 0.60 -3.53 16.50
CA VAL A 132 -0.57 -2.86 15.94
C VAL A 132 -1.47 -2.39 17.08
N GLY A 133 -2.15 -1.26 16.90
CA GLY A 133 -3.20 -0.84 17.82
C GLY A 133 -4.31 -1.90 17.91
N ALA A 134 -5.01 -1.96 19.04
CA ALA A 134 -6.10 -2.91 19.20
C ALA A 134 -7.17 -2.69 18.12
N PHE A 135 -7.63 -3.78 17.51
CA PHE A 135 -8.61 -3.74 16.43
C PHE A 135 -9.52 -4.97 16.43
N ARG A 136 -10.64 -4.85 15.73
CA ARG A 136 -11.55 -5.94 15.37
C ARG A 136 -11.95 -5.82 13.92
N VAL A 137 -11.96 -6.94 13.20
CA VAL A 137 -12.60 -7.02 11.88
C VAL A 137 -14.08 -7.22 12.10
N VAL A 138 -14.92 -6.41 11.44
CA VAL A 138 -16.39 -6.42 11.58
C VAL A 138 -17.04 -6.61 10.21
N ARG A 139 -18.06 -7.45 10.16
CA ARG A 139 -18.81 -7.80 8.93
C ARG A 139 -20.32 -7.56 9.08
N SER A 140 -20.75 -7.16 10.27
CA SER A 140 -22.13 -6.83 10.61
C SER A 140 -22.20 -5.70 11.62
N GLU A 141 -23.37 -5.08 11.73
CA GLU A 141 -23.63 -4.06 12.75
C GLU A 141 -23.52 -4.64 14.16
N ALA A 142 -23.96 -5.88 14.36
CA ALA A 142 -23.83 -6.56 15.66
C ALA A 142 -22.36 -6.76 16.06
N GLU A 143 -21.52 -7.22 15.12
CA GLU A 143 -20.08 -7.33 15.36
C GLU A 143 -19.43 -5.95 15.63
N LEU A 144 -19.94 -4.86 15.03
CA LEU A 144 -19.47 -3.51 15.32
C LEU A 144 -19.83 -3.07 16.73
N HIS A 145 -21.04 -3.38 17.23
CA HIS A 145 -21.43 -3.14 18.61
C HIS A 145 -20.48 -3.83 19.60
N GLU A 146 -20.23 -5.12 19.38
CA GLU A 146 -19.29 -5.90 20.20
C GLU A 146 -17.88 -5.32 20.15
N ALA A 147 -17.40 -4.93 18.95
CA ALA A 147 -16.10 -4.34 18.76
C ALA A 147 -15.93 -3.01 19.49
N VAL A 148 -16.92 -2.10 19.40
CA VAL A 148 -16.92 -0.81 20.10
C VAL A 148 -16.80 -1.01 21.61
N ALA A 149 -17.61 -1.92 22.18
CA ALA A 149 -17.55 -2.25 23.59
C ALA A 149 -16.19 -2.84 24.02
N ALA A 150 -15.65 -3.79 23.21
CA ALA A 150 -14.39 -4.46 23.51
C ALA A 150 -13.17 -3.54 23.38
N LEU A 151 -13.26 -2.48 22.56
CA LEU A 151 -12.18 -1.51 22.30
C LEU A 151 -12.27 -0.24 23.17
N GLY A 152 -13.11 -0.23 24.19
CA GLY A 152 -13.20 0.87 25.16
C GLY A 152 -14.14 2.00 24.75
N GLY A 153 -15.03 1.75 23.78
CA GLY A 153 -16.13 2.68 23.43
C GLY A 153 -15.75 3.78 22.44
N SER A 154 -14.46 3.99 22.15
CA SER A 154 -14.00 5.01 21.20
C SER A 154 -13.18 4.36 20.09
N VAL A 155 -13.68 4.38 18.85
CA VAL A 155 -13.06 3.67 17.71
C VAL A 155 -13.10 4.49 16.42
N PHE A 156 -12.13 4.20 15.56
CA PHE A 156 -12.17 4.52 14.14
C PHE A 156 -12.68 3.32 13.37
N LEU A 157 -13.79 3.46 12.65
CA LEU A 157 -14.29 2.45 11.75
C LEU A 157 -13.81 2.76 10.33
N LYS A 158 -13.08 1.85 9.71
CA LYS A 158 -12.48 2.01 8.37
C LYS A 158 -12.93 0.88 7.46
N ILE A 159 -13.46 1.20 6.27
CA ILE A 159 -13.81 0.16 5.29
C ILE A 159 -12.59 -0.67 4.91
N GLY A 160 -12.81 -1.95 4.63
CA GLY A 160 -11.72 -2.86 4.24
C GLY A 160 -11.06 -2.43 2.94
N ARG A 161 -11.86 -2.07 1.92
CA ARG A 161 -11.35 -1.72 0.58
C ARG A 161 -11.89 -0.38 0.10
N GLY A 162 -11.10 0.33 -0.71
CA GLY A 162 -11.53 1.54 -1.42
C GLY A 162 -11.58 2.83 -0.60
N GLY A 163 -11.13 2.83 0.66
CA GLY A 163 -11.02 4.06 1.46
C GLY A 163 -9.68 4.77 1.22
N TYR A 164 -9.71 6.07 0.90
CA TYR A 164 -8.55 6.93 0.71
C TYR A 164 -8.87 8.36 1.21
N ASP A 165 -7.85 9.13 1.59
CA ASP A 165 -7.95 10.54 1.99
C ASP A 165 -9.13 10.85 2.93
N GLY A 166 -9.25 10.05 4.00
CA GLY A 166 -10.33 10.19 4.97
C GLY A 166 -11.70 9.64 4.52
N ARG A 167 -11.86 9.26 3.26
CA ARG A 167 -13.09 8.64 2.77
C ARG A 167 -13.18 7.17 3.18
N GLY A 168 -14.40 6.72 3.52
CA GLY A 168 -14.64 5.35 3.99
C GLY A 168 -14.12 5.11 5.40
N GLN A 169 -14.00 6.16 6.22
CA GLN A 169 -13.78 6.04 7.64
C GLN A 169 -14.71 6.97 8.43
N THR A 170 -15.06 6.55 9.63
CA THR A 170 -15.88 7.33 10.56
C THR A 170 -15.42 7.09 11.99
N ARG A 171 -15.75 8.01 12.87
CA ARG A 171 -15.37 7.99 14.29
C ARG A 171 -16.61 7.69 15.12
N ILE A 172 -16.47 6.84 16.12
CA ILE A 172 -17.54 6.47 17.05
C ILE A 172 -17.04 6.71 18.48
N GLY A 173 -17.85 7.33 19.32
CA GLY A 173 -17.57 7.46 20.74
C GLY A 173 -16.46 8.44 21.12
N LEU A 174 -16.18 9.46 20.29
CA LEU A 174 -15.13 10.44 20.60
C LEU A 174 -15.61 11.64 21.40
N ASP A 175 -16.86 12.05 21.18
CA ASP A 175 -17.46 13.20 21.84
C ASP A 175 -18.39 12.77 23.00
N GLY A 176 -18.27 11.51 23.45
CA GLY A 176 -19.09 10.90 24.48
C GLY A 176 -19.29 9.40 24.26
N PRO A 177 -20.05 8.69 25.11
CA PRO A 177 -20.31 7.26 24.93
C PRO A 177 -20.93 6.97 23.57
N ALA A 178 -20.47 5.90 22.92
CA ALA A 178 -21.05 5.44 21.66
C ALA A 178 -22.50 5.00 21.87
N SER A 179 -23.46 5.72 21.28
CA SER A 179 -24.87 5.33 21.31
C SER A 179 -25.14 4.27 20.22
N GLU A 180 -26.24 3.52 20.39
CA GLU A 180 -26.67 2.55 19.38
C GLU A 180 -26.93 3.23 18.03
N GLU A 181 -27.53 4.42 18.03
CA GLU A 181 -27.80 5.21 16.83
C GLU A 181 -26.51 5.64 16.14
N ALA A 182 -25.48 6.02 16.90
CA ALA A 182 -24.17 6.42 16.35
C ALA A 182 -23.47 5.23 15.70
N ILE A 183 -23.55 4.04 16.30
CA ILE A 183 -22.98 2.80 15.74
C ILE A 183 -23.72 2.41 14.47
N ALA A 184 -25.05 2.41 14.48
CA ALA A 184 -25.88 2.13 13.31
C ALA A 184 -25.60 3.12 12.16
N ALA A 185 -25.52 4.41 12.47
CA ALA A 185 -25.20 5.45 11.48
C ALA A 185 -23.79 5.24 10.88
N ALA A 186 -22.80 4.89 11.71
CA ALA A 186 -21.45 4.58 11.24
C ALA A 186 -21.43 3.38 10.32
N TRP A 187 -22.15 2.30 10.66
CA TRP A 187 -22.27 1.11 9.81
C TRP A 187 -22.93 1.42 8.46
N GLN A 188 -23.95 2.28 8.46
CA GLN A 188 -24.59 2.76 7.22
C GLN A 188 -23.62 3.60 6.37
N SER A 189 -22.86 4.51 7.01
CA SER A 189 -21.96 5.45 6.31
C SER A 189 -20.84 4.75 5.52
N ILE A 190 -20.42 3.57 5.98
CA ILE A 190 -19.42 2.73 5.26
C ILE A 190 -20.05 1.78 4.24
N GLY A 191 -21.37 1.90 3.97
CA GLY A 191 -22.07 1.07 3.00
C GLY A 191 -22.27 -0.38 3.44
N LYS A 192 -22.29 -0.66 4.76
CA LYS A 192 -22.47 -2.01 5.33
C LYS A 192 -21.46 -3.04 4.82
N GLN A 193 -20.23 -2.61 4.58
CA GLN A 193 -19.18 -3.46 4.04
C GLN A 193 -18.24 -3.96 5.16
N PRO A 194 -17.49 -5.05 4.93
CA PRO A 194 -16.44 -5.47 5.84
C PRO A 194 -15.49 -4.32 6.17
N ALA A 195 -15.21 -4.14 7.46
CA ALA A 195 -14.45 -3.02 7.96
C ALA A 195 -13.53 -3.43 9.11
N VAL A 196 -12.63 -2.53 9.48
CA VAL A 196 -11.80 -2.63 10.68
C VAL A 196 -12.26 -1.58 11.66
N ALA A 197 -12.66 -1.96 12.86
CA ALA A 197 -12.80 -1.09 14.00
C ALA A 197 -11.46 -1.04 14.75
N GLU A 198 -10.84 0.12 14.82
CA GLU A 198 -9.57 0.36 15.50
C GLU A 198 -9.80 1.20 16.75
N GLN A 199 -9.18 0.84 17.85
CA GLN A 199 -9.21 1.66 19.06
C GLN A 199 -8.69 3.06 18.74
N ALA A 200 -9.40 4.10 19.16
CA ALA A 200 -8.91 5.46 19.09
C ALA A 200 -7.74 5.62 20.08
N LEU A 201 -6.59 6.01 19.53
CA LEU A 201 -5.38 6.27 20.30
C LEU A 201 -5.21 7.79 20.49
N ASP A 202 -4.75 8.18 21.67
CA ASP A 202 -4.27 9.55 21.91
C ASP A 202 -2.84 9.65 21.37
N LEU A 203 -2.71 10.19 20.16
CA LEU A 203 -1.44 10.27 19.44
C LEU A 203 -0.75 11.60 19.77
N GLU A 204 0.48 11.54 20.26
CA GLU A 204 1.34 12.71 20.38
C GLU A 204 1.78 13.22 19.01
N PHE A 205 2.15 12.31 18.10
CA PHE A 205 2.52 12.58 16.72
C PHE A 205 2.52 11.30 15.88
N GLU A 206 2.61 11.46 14.57
CA GLU A 206 2.76 10.37 13.63
C GLU A 206 4.11 10.43 12.93
N ILE A 207 4.73 9.28 12.70
CA ILE A 207 5.96 9.15 11.91
C ILE A 207 5.77 8.09 10.83
N SER A 208 6.53 8.24 9.75
CA SER A 208 6.61 7.24 8.68
C SER A 208 8.06 6.97 8.31
N VAL A 209 8.34 5.73 7.89
CA VAL A 209 9.64 5.32 7.38
C VAL A 209 9.44 4.74 5.98
N MET A 210 10.13 5.31 5.01
CA MET A 210 10.21 4.74 3.67
C MET A 210 11.35 3.76 3.60
N ALA A 211 11.06 2.52 3.19
CA ALA A 211 12.06 1.47 3.06
C ALA A 211 11.97 0.78 1.70
N ALA A 212 13.09 0.32 1.19
CA ALA A 212 13.17 -0.46 -0.03
C ALA A 212 14.02 -1.71 0.19
N ARG A 213 13.60 -2.83 -0.40
CA ARG A 213 14.32 -4.11 -0.38
C ARG A 213 14.58 -4.57 -1.79
N ASN A 214 15.82 -4.90 -2.10
CA ASN A 214 16.18 -5.47 -3.38
C ASN A 214 16.01 -7.01 -3.41
N PRO A 215 16.05 -7.65 -4.60
CA PRO A 215 15.93 -9.12 -4.71
C PRO A 215 17.03 -9.92 -4.02
N SER A 216 18.19 -9.32 -3.70
CA SER A 216 19.24 -9.97 -2.92
C SER A 216 19.02 -9.93 -1.41
N GLY A 217 17.94 -9.27 -0.96
CA GLY A 217 17.57 -9.14 0.45
C GLY A 217 18.16 -7.93 1.15
N GLU A 218 18.91 -7.08 0.46
CA GLU A 218 19.42 -5.85 1.04
C GLU A 218 18.28 -4.85 1.27
N VAL A 219 18.19 -4.32 2.48
CA VAL A 219 17.23 -3.29 2.87
C VAL A 219 17.93 -1.96 3.06
N ARG A 220 17.29 -0.89 2.60
CA ARG A 220 17.66 0.51 2.86
C ARG A 220 16.42 1.29 3.27
N SER A 221 16.56 2.19 4.23
CA SER A 221 15.50 3.12 4.65
C SER A 221 15.98 4.56 4.54
N TYR A 222 15.02 5.45 4.38
CA TYR A 222 15.21 6.86 4.69
C TYR A 222 15.05 7.07 6.21
N PRO A 223 15.62 8.13 6.78
CA PRO A 223 15.31 8.54 8.15
C PRO A 223 13.79 8.70 8.34
N ALA A 224 13.32 8.55 9.57
CA ALA A 224 11.91 8.75 9.87
C ALA A 224 11.46 10.18 9.53
N ALA A 225 10.28 10.32 8.93
CA ALA A 225 9.60 11.59 8.71
C ALA A 225 8.48 11.77 9.73
N ARG A 226 8.35 12.98 10.29
CA ARG A 226 7.20 13.38 11.12
C ARG A 226 6.11 13.91 10.22
N ASN A 227 4.89 13.37 10.38
CA ASN A 227 3.75 13.69 9.54
C ASN A 227 2.74 14.56 10.31
N HIS A 228 2.16 15.52 9.62
CA HIS A 228 1.06 16.32 10.13
C HIS A 228 -0.15 16.18 9.19
N HIS A 229 -1.27 15.79 9.77
CA HIS A 229 -2.53 15.64 9.06
C HIS A 229 -3.51 16.75 9.42
N GLU A 230 -4.16 17.31 8.41
CA GLU A 230 -5.27 18.23 8.54
C GLU A 230 -6.51 17.61 7.88
N ASN A 231 -7.62 17.56 8.61
CA ASN A 231 -8.85 16.92 8.11
C ASN A 231 -8.63 15.51 7.54
N GLN A 232 -7.76 14.72 8.18
CA GLN A 232 -7.40 13.35 7.81
C GLN A 232 -6.61 13.23 6.49
N ILE A 233 -6.11 14.34 5.95
CA ILE A 233 -5.25 14.40 4.77
C ILE A 233 -3.85 14.81 5.22
N LEU A 234 -2.82 14.15 4.71
CA LEU A 234 -1.43 14.53 4.98
C LEU A 234 -1.16 15.92 4.40
N ALA A 235 -0.98 16.91 5.28
CA ALA A 235 -0.71 18.29 4.91
C ALA A 235 0.78 18.52 4.63
N TRP A 236 1.66 18.01 5.50
CA TRP A 236 3.11 18.10 5.34
C TRP A 236 3.85 17.01 6.12
N SER A 237 5.08 16.74 5.68
CA SER A 237 6.03 15.87 6.37
C SER A 237 7.35 16.60 6.57
N VAL A 238 7.99 16.40 7.73
CA VAL A 238 9.31 16.95 8.05
C VAL A 238 10.32 15.82 8.19
N LEU A 239 11.42 15.93 7.49
CA LEU A 239 12.52 14.98 7.51
C LEU A 239 13.82 15.73 7.91
N PRO A 240 14.58 15.29 8.94
CA PRO A 240 14.28 14.18 9.84
C PRO A 240 13.11 14.48 10.80
N ALA A 241 12.51 13.44 11.38
CA ALA A 241 11.32 13.55 12.23
C ALA A 241 11.52 14.36 13.52
N GLY A 242 12.75 14.58 13.95
CA GLY A 242 13.07 15.27 15.22
C GLY A 242 12.59 14.50 16.46
N VAL A 243 12.60 13.17 16.40
CA VAL A 243 12.25 12.26 17.50
C VAL A 243 13.49 11.75 18.22
N PRO A 244 13.37 11.20 19.46
CA PRO A 244 14.50 10.56 20.13
C PRO A 244 15.14 9.46 19.25
N ALA A 245 16.47 9.36 19.27
CA ALA A 245 17.22 8.42 18.43
C ALA A 245 16.81 6.95 18.63
N GLU A 246 16.39 6.59 19.86
CA GLU A 246 15.87 5.24 20.14
C GLU A 246 14.56 4.97 19.38
N LEU A 247 13.66 5.95 19.33
CA LEU A 247 12.40 5.81 18.59
C LEU A 247 12.64 5.77 17.08
N GLU A 248 13.57 6.58 16.57
CA GLU A 248 13.96 6.56 15.17
C GLU A 248 14.53 5.18 14.78
N SER A 249 15.53 4.67 15.51
CA SER A 249 16.11 3.35 15.26
C SER A 249 15.08 2.22 15.35
N ARG A 250 14.16 2.29 16.32
CA ARG A 250 13.09 1.31 16.47
C ARG A 250 12.12 1.35 15.30
N SER A 251 11.75 2.52 14.81
CA SER A 251 10.85 2.67 13.67
C SER A 251 11.47 2.16 12.37
N GLU A 252 12.75 2.44 12.14
CA GLU A 252 13.48 1.90 10.99
C GLU A 252 13.63 0.38 11.04
N ALA A 253 13.97 -0.17 12.21
CA ALA A 253 14.05 -1.61 12.42
C ALA A 253 12.69 -2.31 12.18
N LEU A 254 11.60 -1.68 12.61
CA LEU A 254 10.25 -2.19 12.36
C LEU A 254 9.90 -2.18 10.87
N ALA A 255 10.20 -1.09 10.16
CA ALA A 255 9.99 -0.99 8.72
C ALA A 255 10.79 -2.05 7.96
N ALA A 256 12.06 -2.26 8.33
CA ALA A 256 12.91 -3.31 7.77
C ALA A 256 12.31 -4.71 8.00
N ALA A 257 11.90 -5.03 9.23
CA ALA A 257 11.31 -6.32 9.56
C ALA A 257 10.00 -6.60 8.79
N ILE A 258 9.17 -5.57 8.55
CA ILE A 258 7.94 -5.70 7.76
C ILE A 258 8.26 -6.01 6.29
N ILE A 259 9.24 -5.32 5.70
CA ILE A 259 9.57 -5.49 4.28
C ILE A 259 10.37 -6.78 4.00
N GLU A 260 10.97 -7.39 5.02
CA GLU A 260 11.66 -8.68 4.95
C GLU A 260 10.68 -9.86 4.96
N ARG A 261 9.52 -9.69 5.58
CA ARG A 261 8.49 -10.72 5.72
C ARG A 261 7.67 -10.91 4.44
#